data_d876f5f2dce12d9de009dddaeee28e39
#
_entry.id   d876f5f2dce12d9de009dddaeee28e39
#
_cell.length_a   1.000
_cell.length_b   1.000
_cell.length_c   1.000
_cell.angle_alpha   90.00
_cell.angle_beta   90.00
_cell.angle_gamma   90.00
#
_symmetry.space_group_name_H-M   'P 1'
#
loop_
_entity.id
_entity.type
_entity.pdbx_description
1 polymer ?
#
loop_
_entity_poly.entity_id
_entity_poly.type
_entity_poly.pdbx_seq_one_letter_code
_entity_poly.pdbx_strand_id
1 'polypeptide(L)'
;KYRKGYTMKILVIGDSCTDIFVYGSCDRLCPEAPIPVFNPSRTITNQGMAGNVVDNLRALGVRKTELITNNEQIIKTRYVETKSNQMLLRVDGNDKVSNTFDYRKVDFDSYDAVIVADYDKGYLTNKDIQKIGEHSKLSFIDTKKTIDLENFKGYTFIKMNEVEWERCVEHGAEYDEWKEKLIVTMSERGCMFDNKRYAVDNTVEVRDLSGAGDTWMASFAFKF
;
A
#
# COMPACT_ATOMS: atom_id res chain seq x y z
N LYS A 1 -0.72 -0.40 26.69
CA LYS A 1 -1.97 -0.22 27.53
C LYS A 1 -2.91 0.66 26.71
N TYR A 2 -3.92 0.09 26.09
CA TYR A 2 -4.96 0.86 25.41
C TYR A 2 -5.62 1.81 26.39
N ARG A 3 -5.59 3.13 26.11
CA ARG A 3 -6.42 4.11 26.82
C ARG A 3 -7.89 3.83 26.44
N LYS A 4 -8.66 3.25 27.37
CA LYS A 4 -10.11 3.10 27.21
C LYS A 4 -10.74 4.47 26.88
N GLY A 5 -11.31 4.61 25.68
CA GLY A 5 -12.11 5.80 25.30
C GLY A 5 -11.47 6.75 24.28
N TYR A 6 -10.17 6.60 23.92
CA TYR A 6 -9.59 7.42 22.85
C TYR A 6 -9.76 6.74 21.49
N THR A 7 -10.38 7.43 20.56
CA THR A 7 -10.56 6.94 19.19
C THR A 7 -9.61 7.72 18.29
N MET A 8 -8.48 7.09 17.92
CA MET A 8 -7.50 7.65 17.00
C MET A 8 -8.19 8.05 15.68
N LYS A 9 -7.90 9.26 15.18
CA LYS A 9 -8.33 9.76 13.89
C LYS A 9 -7.16 9.69 12.91
N ILE A 10 -7.27 8.81 11.90
CA ILE A 10 -6.21 8.56 10.92
C ILE A 10 -6.63 9.08 9.55
N LEU A 11 -5.74 9.85 8.91
CA LEU A 11 -5.86 10.22 7.51
C LEU A 11 -5.00 9.31 6.66
N VAL A 12 -5.56 8.76 5.59
CA VAL A 12 -4.82 8.05 4.55
C VAL A 12 -4.83 8.90 3.29
N ILE A 13 -3.66 9.10 2.69
CA ILE A 13 -3.49 9.88 1.45
C ILE A 13 -2.73 9.03 0.44
N GLY A 14 -3.21 8.95 -0.79
CA GLY A 14 -2.48 8.24 -1.85
C GLY A 14 -3.34 7.79 -3.01
N ASP A 15 -2.72 7.02 -3.92
CA ASP A 15 -3.44 6.44 -5.04
C ASP A 15 -4.39 5.34 -4.56
N SER A 16 -5.61 5.29 -5.10
CA SER A 16 -6.57 4.22 -4.87
C SER A 16 -6.99 3.57 -6.17
N CYS A 17 -7.33 2.29 -6.11
CA CYS A 17 -7.88 1.56 -7.25
C CYS A 17 -9.05 0.66 -6.83
N THR A 18 -9.77 0.18 -7.82
CA THR A 18 -10.74 -0.90 -7.66
C THR A 18 -10.09 -2.20 -8.11
N ASP A 19 -9.91 -3.15 -7.20
CA ASP A 19 -9.45 -4.50 -7.48
C ASP A 19 -10.66 -5.41 -7.76
N ILE A 20 -10.74 -5.95 -8.97
CA ILE A 20 -11.81 -6.85 -9.42
C ILE A 20 -11.21 -8.25 -9.58
N PHE A 21 -11.74 -9.22 -8.85
CA PHE A 21 -11.39 -10.63 -8.97
C PHE A 21 -12.53 -11.35 -9.66
N VAL A 22 -12.29 -11.84 -10.88
CA VAL A 22 -13.22 -12.65 -11.65
C VAL A 22 -12.80 -14.11 -11.51
N TYR A 23 -13.56 -14.88 -10.77
CA TYR A 23 -13.33 -16.30 -10.59
C TYR A 23 -14.09 -17.10 -11.66
N GLY A 24 -13.47 -18.17 -12.16
CA GLY A 24 -14.06 -19.00 -13.20
C GLY A 24 -13.32 -20.32 -13.40
N SER A 25 -13.68 -21.04 -14.47
CA SER A 25 -13.03 -22.29 -14.87
C SER A 25 -12.43 -22.20 -16.26
N CYS A 26 -11.40 -23.01 -16.50
CA CYS A 26 -10.73 -23.19 -17.79
C CYS A 26 -10.75 -24.68 -18.19
N ASP A 27 -11.89 -25.15 -18.63
CA ASP A 27 -12.09 -26.60 -18.89
C ASP A 27 -11.71 -27.02 -20.32
N ARG A 28 -11.43 -26.08 -21.23
CA ARG A 28 -11.08 -26.39 -22.63
C ARG A 28 -10.18 -25.31 -23.24
N LEU A 29 -9.52 -25.69 -24.33
CA LEU A 29 -8.81 -24.72 -25.17
C LEU A 29 -9.74 -24.12 -26.24
N CYS A 30 -9.38 -22.91 -26.67
CA CYS A 30 -10.05 -22.24 -27.79
C CYS A 30 -9.74 -22.99 -29.11
N PRO A 31 -10.72 -23.22 -30.00
CA PRO A 31 -10.46 -23.82 -31.31
C PRO A 31 -9.63 -22.94 -32.24
N GLU A 32 -9.68 -21.61 -32.03
CA GLU A 32 -9.06 -20.61 -32.92
C GLU A 32 -7.58 -20.35 -32.54
N ALA A 33 -7.17 -20.66 -31.28
CA ALA A 33 -5.81 -20.44 -30.79
C ALA A 33 -5.54 -21.34 -29.56
N PRO A 34 -4.28 -21.71 -29.28
CA PRO A 34 -3.93 -22.55 -28.12
C PRO A 34 -3.98 -21.77 -26.80
N ILE A 35 -5.12 -21.16 -26.50
CA ILE A 35 -5.38 -20.41 -25.28
C ILE A 35 -6.55 -21.01 -24.50
N PRO A 36 -6.58 -20.94 -23.17
CA PRO A 36 -7.71 -21.42 -22.38
C PRO A 36 -8.96 -20.57 -22.63
N VAL A 37 -10.12 -21.21 -22.65
CA VAL A 37 -11.42 -20.54 -22.61
C VAL A 37 -11.82 -20.39 -21.16
N PHE A 38 -11.87 -19.14 -20.67
CA PHE A 38 -12.27 -18.82 -19.32
C PHE A 38 -13.78 -18.61 -19.22
N ASN A 39 -14.43 -19.38 -18.33
CA ASN A 39 -15.85 -19.28 -18.04
C ASN A 39 -16.05 -18.63 -16.67
N PRO A 40 -16.44 -17.35 -16.59
CA PRO A 40 -16.61 -16.65 -15.32
C PRO A 40 -17.79 -17.21 -14.52
N SER A 41 -17.65 -17.33 -13.21
CA SER A 41 -18.68 -17.82 -12.29
C SER A 41 -19.08 -16.80 -11.21
N ARG A 42 -18.12 -16.03 -10.69
CA ARG A 42 -18.38 -14.99 -9.69
C ARG A 42 -17.38 -13.86 -9.81
N THR A 43 -17.78 -12.67 -9.36
CA THR A 43 -16.91 -11.51 -9.28
C THR A 43 -16.90 -10.95 -7.85
N ILE A 44 -15.72 -10.60 -7.35
CA ILE A 44 -15.53 -9.92 -6.08
C ILE A 44 -14.81 -8.60 -6.38
N THR A 45 -15.26 -7.53 -5.75
CA THR A 45 -14.68 -6.19 -5.89
C THR A 45 -14.22 -5.69 -4.54
N ASN A 46 -12.97 -5.25 -4.45
CA ASN A 46 -12.35 -4.70 -3.25
C ASN A 46 -11.74 -3.33 -3.54
N GLN A 47 -11.55 -2.54 -2.49
CA GLN A 47 -10.68 -1.37 -2.57
C GLN A 47 -9.22 -1.85 -2.62
N GLY A 48 -8.41 -1.21 -3.47
CA GLY A 48 -6.98 -1.46 -3.55
C GLY A 48 -6.16 -0.22 -3.18
N MET A 49 -4.84 -0.40 -2.99
CA MET A 49 -3.88 0.67 -2.69
C MET A 49 -4.28 1.43 -1.39
N ALA A 50 -4.32 2.78 -1.40
CA ALA A 50 -4.70 3.58 -0.23
C ALA A 50 -6.10 3.21 0.31
N GLY A 51 -7.04 2.83 -0.57
CA GLY A 51 -8.35 2.32 -0.15
C GLY A 51 -8.25 1.04 0.67
N ASN A 52 -7.35 0.12 0.30
CA ASN A 52 -7.11 -1.11 1.06
C ASN A 52 -6.49 -0.83 2.44
N VAL A 53 -5.61 0.18 2.57
CA VAL A 53 -5.09 0.62 3.88
C VAL A 53 -6.23 1.06 4.79
N VAL A 54 -7.19 1.85 4.26
CA VAL A 54 -8.39 2.29 5.00
C VAL A 54 -9.23 1.09 5.46
N ASP A 55 -9.49 0.14 4.58
CA ASP A 55 -10.30 -1.04 4.91
C ASP A 55 -9.61 -1.91 5.97
N ASN A 56 -8.29 -2.07 5.91
CA ASN A 56 -7.51 -2.76 6.94
C ASN A 56 -7.57 -2.03 8.29
N LEU A 57 -7.43 -0.69 8.32
CA LEU A 57 -7.55 0.10 9.56
C LEU A 57 -8.94 -0.07 10.19
N ARG A 58 -10.00 -0.03 9.38
CA ARG A 58 -11.39 -0.24 9.84
C ARG A 58 -11.58 -1.64 10.39
N ALA A 59 -11.04 -2.65 9.73
CA ALA A 59 -11.07 -4.04 10.20
C ALA A 59 -10.34 -4.23 11.54
N LEU A 60 -9.27 -3.46 11.79
CA LEU A 60 -8.55 -3.43 13.07
C LEU A 60 -9.28 -2.62 14.16
N GLY A 61 -10.38 -1.96 13.81
CA GLY A 61 -11.23 -1.23 14.77
C GLY A 61 -10.99 0.29 14.83
N VAL A 62 -10.21 0.87 13.93
CA VAL A 62 -10.05 2.33 13.81
C VAL A 62 -11.32 2.92 13.19
N ARG A 63 -12.16 3.54 14.00
CA ARG A 63 -13.48 4.03 13.56
C ARG A 63 -13.44 5.35 12.81
N LYS A 64 -12.43 6.19 13.06
CA LYS A 64 -12.26 7.50 12.42
C LYS A 64 -11.12 7.46 11.43
N THR A 65 -11.42 6.95 10.24
CA THR A 65 -10.46 6.86 9.13
C THR A 65 -11.01 7.65 7.95
N GLU A 66 -10.23 8.60 7.46
CA GLU A 66 -10.53 9.40 6.27
C GLU A 66 -9.57 9.06 5.14
N LEU A 67 -10.01 9.18 3.89
CA LEU A 67 -9.23 8.91 2.68
C LEU A 67 -9.25 10.13 1.78
N ILE A 68 -8.07 10.58 1.37
CA ILE A 68 -7.89 11.58 0.31
C ILE A 68 -7.15 10.90 -0.84
N THR A 69 -7.79 10.78 -1.99
CA THR A 69 -7.30 10.00 -3.13
C THR A 69 -7.71 10.60 -4.48
N ASN A 70 -7.21 10.00 -5.56
CA ASN A 70 -7.57 10.35 -6.93
C ASN A 70 -9.08 10.25 -7.20
N ASN A 71 -9.57 11.11 -8.07
CA ASN A 71 -10.96 11.08 -8.54
C ASN A 71 -11.12 10.10 -9.72
N GLU A 72 -10.08 9.95 -10.55
CA GLU A 72 -10.08 9.03 -11.69
C GLU A 72 -10.03 7.58 -11.20
N GLN A 73 -10.82 6.74 -11.84
CA GLN A 73 -10.90 5.34 -11.47
C GLN A 73 -9.76 4.53 -12.09
N ILE A 74 -8.90 3.96 -11.26
CA ILE A 74 -7.95 2.91 -11.64
C ILE A 74 -8.61 1.56 -11.41
N ILE A 75 -8.60 0.68 -12.41
CA ILE A 75 -9.22 -0.64 -12.32
C ILE A 75 -8.15 -1.71 -12.57
N LYS A 76 -8.09 -2.71 -11.69
CA LYS A 76 -7.23 -3.89 -11.81
C LYS A 76 -8.07 -5.15 -11.77
N THR A 77 -8.21 -5.80 -12.91
CA THR A 77 -9.00 -7.03 -13.02
C THR A 77 -8.09 -8.25 -13.05
N ARG A 78 -8.34 -9.20 -12.15
CA ARG A 78 -7.64 -10.47 -12.05
C ARG A 78 -8.59 -11.61 -12.37
N TYR A 79 -8.22 -12.44 -13.33
CA TYR A 79 -8.95 -13.65 -13.70
C TYR A 79 -8.31 -14.83 -12.98
N VAL A 80 -9.07 -15.51 -12.13
CA VAL A 80 -8.57 -16.55 -11.23
C VAL A 80 -9.29 -17.86 -11.48
N GLU A 81 -8.54 -18.92 -11.72
CA GLU A 81 -9.08 -20.27 -11.82
C GLU A 81 -9.56 -20.76 -10.45
N THR A 82 -10.82 -21.18 -10.36
CA THR A 82 -11.50 -21.43 -9.07
C THR A 82 -10.95 -22.65 -8.33
N LYS A 83 -10.52 -23.72 -9.04
CA LYS A 83 -10.08 -24.98 -8.43
C LYS A 83 -8.66 -24.87 -7.88
N SER A 84 -7.76 -24.30 -8.68
CA SER A 84 -6.34 -24.15 -8.34
C SER A 84 -6.05 -22.85 -7.56
N ASN A 85 -6.98 -21.89 -7.58
CA ASN A 85 -6.80 -20.53 -7.10
C ASN A 85 -5.64 -19.79 -7.81
N GLN A 86 -5.30 -20.22 -9.03
CA GLN A 86 -4.23 -19.65 -9.82
C GLN A 86 -4.72 -18.43 -10.60
N MET A 87 -3.98 -17.34 -10.52
CA MET A 87 -4.22 -16.18 -11.39
C MET A 87 -3.77 -16.50 -12.81
N LEU A 88 -4.68 -16.36 -13.78
CA LEU A 88 -4.46 -16.66 -15.20
C LEU A 88 -4.07 -15.41 -15.98
N LEU A 89 -4.69 -14.28 -15.66
CA LEU A 89 -4.49 -13.03 -16.35
C LEU A 89 -4.79 -11.87 -15.40
N ARG A 90 -4.01 -10.80 -15.51
CA ARG A 90 -4.32 -9.50 -14.93
C ARG A 90 -4.44 -8.45 -16.02
N VAL A 91 -5.47 -7.64 -15.94
CA VAL A 91 -5.71 -6.51 -16.83
C VAL A 91 -5.72 -5.24 -16.01
N ASP A 92 -4.80 -4.33 -16.29
CA ASP A 92 -4.72 -3.02 -15.64
C ASP A 92 -5.29 -1.97 -16.58
N GLY A 93 -6.43 -1.39 -16.21
CA GLY A 93 -7.07 -0.29 -16.92
C GLY A 93 -6.81 1.03 -16.22
N ASN A 94 -6.49 2.07 -17.00
CA ASN A 94 -6.26 3.45 -16.56
C ASN A 94 -5.27 3.55 -15.38
N ASP A 95 -4.00 3.18 -15.61
CA ASP A 95 -2.98 3.06 -14.57
C ASP A 95 -2.28 4.41 -14.21
N LYS A 96 -2.82 5.53 -14.65
CA LYS A 96 -2.33 6.88 -14.33
C LYS A 96 -3.48 7.81 -14.03
N VAL A 97 -3.24 8.74 -13.11
CA VAL A 97 -4.20 9.76 -12.69
C VAL A 97 -3.54 11.14 -12.66
N SER A 98 -4.36 12.18 -12.67
CA SER A 98 -3.91 13.56 -12.56
C SER A 98 -3.54 13.91 -11.12
N ASN A 99 -2.50 14.71 -10.93
CA ASN A 99 -2.22 15.32 -9.63
C ASN A 99 -3.28 16.39 -9.36
N THR A 100 -4.17 16.10 -8.41
CA THR A 100 -5.20 17.04 -7.93
C THR A 100 -5.05 17.32 -6.43
N PHE A 101 -4.04 16.76 -5.79
CA PHE A 101 -3.79 16.95 -4.38
C PHE A 101 -3.31 18.37 -4.08
N ASP A 102 -3.84 18.95 -3.01
CA ASP A 102 -3.41 20.25 -2.50
C ASP A 102 -3.32 20.18 -0.98
N TYR A 103 -2.10 20.06 -0.44
CA TYR A 103 -1.84 19.93 1.00
C TYR A 103 -2.40 21.11 1.81
N ARG A 104 -2.55 22.31 1.21
CA ARG A 104 -3.06 23.52 1.89
C ARG A 104 -4.55 23.42 2.25
N LYS A 105 -5.28 22.47 1.63
CA LYS A 105 -6.69 22.19 1.91
C LYS A 105 -6.87 21.14 3.01
N VAL A 106 -5.79 20.59 3.54
CA VAL A 106 -5.82 19.54 4.57
C VAL A 106 -5.47 20.16 5.91
N ASP A 107 -6.38 20.02 6.87
CA ASP A 107 -6.09 20.36 8.27
C ASP A 107 -5.41 19.17 8.95
N PHE A 108 -4.07 19.09 8.80
CA PHE A 108 -3.25 18.01 9.35
C PHE A 108 -3.34 17.94 10.87
N ASP A 109 -3.55 19.07 11.56
CA ASP A 109 -3.65 19.14 13.01
C ASP A 109 -4.86 18.42 13.57
N SER A 110 -5.89 18.20 12.75
CA SER A 110 -7.10 17.48 13.13
C SER A 110 -6.92 15.95 13.19
N TYR A 111 -5.76 15.43 12.75
CA TYR A 111 -5.47 13.99 12.71
C TYR A 111 -4.40 13.61 13.71
N ASP A 112 -4.54 12.43 14.31
CA ASP A 112 -3.55 11.84 15.21
C ASP A 112 -2.39 11.22 14.46
N ALA A 113 -2.68 10.67 13.26
CA ALA A 113 -1.69 10.10 12.37
C ALA A 113 -2.08 10.29 10.89
N VAL A 114 -1.07 10.37 10.03
CA VAL A 114 -1.20 10.43 8.58
C VAL A 114 -0.44 9.27 7.96
N ILE A 115 -1.09 8.51 7.07
CA ILE A 115 -0.47 7.44 6.30
C ILE A 115 -0.47 7.83 4.83
N VAL A 116 0.70 7.85 4.21
CA VAL A 116 0.86 8.00 2.76
C VAL A 116 1.05 6.63 2.13
N ALA A 117 0.15 6.26 1.21
CA ALA A 117 0.20 5.05 0.40
C ALA A 117 0.30 5.45 -1.08
N ASP A 118 1.52 5.72 -1.54
CA ASP A 118 1.80 6.21 -2.89
C ASP A 118 2.25 5.07 -3.80
N TYR A 119 1.41 4.77 -4.79
CA TYR A 119 1.66 3.71 -5.78
C TYR A 119 2.24 4.25 -7.10
N ASP A 120 2.68 5.51 -7.10
CA ASP A 120 3.26 6.20 -8.25
C ASP A 120 2.33 6.21 -9.49
N LYS A 121 1.04 6.43 -9.25
CA LYS A 121 0.05 6.56 -10.33
C LYS A 121 -0.14 8.01 -10.79
N GLY A 122 0.46 8.95 -10.08
CA GLY A 122 0.47 10.37 -10.44
C GLY A 122 -0.33 11.27 -9.51
N TYR A 123 -1.07 10.73 -8.54
CA TYR A 123 -1.87 11.53 -7.62
C TYR A 123 -1.02 12.47 -6.75
N LEU A 124 0.12 11.99 -6.24
CA LEU A 124 1.06 12.78 -5.45
C LEU A 124 2.35 13.09 -6.23
N THR A 125 2.84 14.30 -6.13
CA THR A 125 4.19 14.69 -6.54
C THR A 125 5.18 14.48 -5.38
N ASN A 126 6.50 14.50 -5.67
CA ASN A 126 7.53 14.46 -4.63
C ASN A 126 7.39 15.62 -3.64
N LYS A 127 7.01 16.81 -4.16
CA LYS A 127 6.75 17.98 -3.32
C LYS A 127 5.54 17.78 -2.39
N ASP A 128 4.48 17.13 -2.88
CA ASP A 128 3.32 16.82 -2.03
C ASP A 128 3.71 15.87 -0.91
N ILE A 129 4.46 14.81 -1.23
CA ILE A 129 4.98 13.86 -0.26
C ILE A 129 5.81 14.58 0.82
N GLN A 130 6.74 15.42 0.43
CA GLN A 130 7.54 16.22 1.37
C GLN A 130 6.63 17.07 2.27
N LYS A 131 5.67 17.80 1.69
CA LYS A 131 4.77 18.69 2.45
C LYS A 131 3.85 17.92 3.41
N ILE A 132 3.37 16.75 3.05
CA ILE A 132 2.61 15.91 3.97
C ILE A 132 3.45 15.54 5.20
N GLY A 133 4.70 15.10 5.01
CA GLY A 133 5.60 14.76 6.11
C GLY A 133 5.90 15.96 7.02
N GLU A 134 6.16 17.14 6.43
CA GLU A 134 6.47 18.38 7.18
C GLU A 134 5.29 18.87 8.04
N HIS A 135 4.05 18.63 7.64
CA HIS A 135 2.85 19.13 8.33
C HIS A 135 2.20 18.10 9.26
N SER A 136 2.66 16.85 9.25
CA SER A 136 2.04 15.76 10.02
C SER A 136 2.77 15.53 11.34
N LYS A 137 2.03 15.39 12.46
CA LYS A 137 2.60 15.11 13.79
C LYS A 137 3.17 13.71 13.92
N LEU A 138 2.44 12.73 13.41
CA LEU A 138 2.84 11.33 13.32
C LEU A 138 2.54 10.88 11.90
N SER A 139 3.54 10.44 11.18
CA SER A 139 3.39 10.12 9.76
C SER A 139 4.14 8.87 9.34
N PHE A 140 3.49 8.13 8.45
CA PHE A 140 3.97 6.90 7.86
C PHE A 140 3.92 7.02 6.35
N ILE A 141 4.92 6.48 5.65
CA ILE A 141 4.91 6.45 4.18
C ILE A 141 5.33 5.08 3.64
N ASP A 142 4.60 4.61 2.64
CA ASP A 142 4.95 3.54 1.70
C ASP A 142 4.82 4.13 0.29
N THR A 143 5.89 4.16 -0.49
CA THR A 143 5.88 4.72 -1.85
C THR A 143 6.61 3.82 -2.83
N LYS A 144 6.13 3.81 -4.07
CA LYS A 144 6.77 3.11 -5.20
C LYS A 144 7.72 4.01 -6.00
N LYS A 145 7.76 5.29 -5.65
CA LYS A 145 8.69 6.23 -6.28
C LYS A 145 10.13 5.94 -5.83
N THR A 146 11.05 6.04 -6.76
CA THR A 146 12.46 6.24 -6.43
C THR A 146 12.62 7.72 -6.10
N ILE A 147 12.79 8.06 -4.83
CA ILE A 147 12.84 9.45 -4.35
C ILE A 147 14.17 9.67 -3.66
N ASP A 148 14.69 10.88 -3.78
CA ASP A 148 15.69 11.41 -2.87
C ASP A 148 15.14 11.33 -1.45
N LEU A 149 15.83 10.63 -0.56
CA LEU A 149 15.43 10.41 0.83
C LEU A 149 15.23 11.73 1.61
N GLU A 150 15.86 12.83 1.16
CA GLU A 150 15.63 14.16 1.70
C GLU A 150 14.15 14.56 1.74
N ASN A 151 13.34 14.11 0.76
CA ASN A 151 11.91 14.37 0.74
C ASN A 151 11.14 13.65 1.85
N PHE A 152 11.78 12.69 2.54
CA PHE A 152 11.17 11.93 3.62
C PHE A 152 11.55 12.41 5.02
N LYS A 153 12.40 13.42 5.15
CA LYS A 153 12.89 13.92 6.47
C LYS A 153 11.77 14.24 7.45
N GLY A 154 10.64 14.75 6.96
CA GLY A 154 9.48 15.07 7.79
C GLY A 154 8.71 13.86 8.33
N TYR A 155 8.90 12.66 7.76
CA TYR A 155 8.16 11.47 8.19
C TYR A 155 8.70 10.90 9.49
N THR A 156 7.78 10.33 10.28
CA THR A 156 8.13 9.59 11.50
C THR A 156 8.65 8.19 11.12
N PHE A 157 7.98 7.51 10.20
CA PHE A 157 8.38 6.20 9.70
C PHE A 157 8.27 6.11 8.17
N ILE A 158 9.27 5.50 7.59
CA ILE A 158 9.38 5.24 6.15
C ILE A 158 9.44 3.72 5.99
N LYS A 159 8.47 3.14 5.27
CA LYS A 159 8.49 1.71 4.96
C LYS A 159 8.89 1.54 3.50
N MET A 160 9.83 0.65 3.27
CA MET A 160 10.26 0.19 1.95
C MET A 160 10.37 -1.33 1.94
N ASN A 161 10.19 -1.98 0.80
CA ASN A 161 10.64 -3.35 0.62
C ASN A 161 12.13 -3.36 0.22
N GLU A 162 12.75 -4.55 0.18
CA GLU A 162 14.19 -4.68 -0.15
C GLU A 162 14.53 -4.07 -1.51
N VAL A 163 13.71 -4.32 -2.53
CA VAL A 163 13.95 -3.81 -3.89
C VAL A 163 13.86 -2.28 -3.95
N GLU A 164 12.92 -1.70 -3.21
CA GLU A 164 12.77 -0.25 -3.09
C GLU A 164 13.97 0.36 -2.36
N TRP A 165 14.44 -0.30 -1.30
CA TRP A 165 15.62 0.14 -0.56
C TRP A 165 16.91 0.01 -1.39
N GLU A 166 17.11 -1.10 -2.08
CA GLU A 166 18.28 -1.32 -2.97
C GLU A 166 18.40 -0.20 -4.01
N ARG A 167 17.28 0.25 -4.59
CA ARG A 167 17.28 1.40 -5.50
C ARG A 167 17.72 2.69 -4.82
N CYS A 168 17.34 2.92 -3.57
CA CYS A 168 17.81 4.09 -2.83
C CYS A 168 19.33 4.02 -2.58
N VAL A 169 19.86 2.85 -2.25
CA VAL A 169 21.31 2.63 -2.07
C VAL A 169 22.07 2.87 -3.37
N GLU A 170 21.56 2.42 -4.51
CA GLU A 170 22.13 2.72 -5.82
C GLU A 170 22.24 4.22 -6.11
N HIS A 171 21.40 5.03 -5.47
CA HIS A 171 21.41 6.50 -5.55
C HIS A 171 22.15 7.17 -4.39
N GLY A 172 22.93 6.40 -3.61
CA GLY A 172 23.82 6.92 -2.58
C GLY A 172 23.21 7.01 -1.18
N ALA A 173 22.07 6.37 -0.94
CA ALA A 173 21.50 6.32 0.41
C ALA A 173 22.29 5.39 1.32
N GLU A 174 22.59 5.82 2.55
CA GLU A 174 23.24 5.03 3.57
C GLU A 174 22.24 4.66 4.68
N TYR A 175 22.15 3.38 5.05
CA TYR A 175 21.17 2.92 6.06
C TYR A 175 21.33 3.61 7.41
N ASP A 176 22.56 3.85 7.85
CA ASP A 176 22.84 4.46 9.17
C ASP A 176 22.26 5.86 9.33
N GLU A 177 22.05 6.60 8.24
CA GLU A 177 21.42 7.92 8.27
C GLU A 177 19.90 7.84 8.53
N TRP A 178 19.27 6.71 8.19
CA TRP A 178 17.82 6.55 8.18
C TRP A 178 17.29 5.48 9.13
N LYS A 179 18.17 4.70 9.78
CA LYS A 179 17.83 3.51 10.59
C LYS A 179 16.75 3.75 11.65
N GLU A 180 16.70 4.95 12.22
CA GLU A 180 15.71 5.30 13.26
C GLU A 180 14.30 5.54 12.71
N LYS A 181 14.15 5.68 11.39
CA LYS A 181 12.90 5.95 10.70
C LYS A 181 12.55 4.89 9.66
N LEU A 182 13.58 4.27 9.06
CA LEU A 182 13.44 3.37 7.94
C LEU A 182 13.15 1.94 8.40
N ILE A 183 12.06 1.40 7.89
CA ILE A 183 11.68 0.00 8.07
C ILE A 183 11.78 -0.69 6.71
N VAL A 184 12.68 -1.65 6.58
CA VAL A 184 12.84 -2.45 5.36
C VAL A 184 12.15 -3.79 5.55
N THR A 185 11.08 -4.04 4.79
CA THR A 185 10.34 -5.31 4.82
C THR A 185 10.98 -6.33 3.86
N MET A 186 11.13 -7.58 4.33
CA MET A 186 11.92 -8.65 3.69
C MET A 186 11.09 -9.93 3.47
N SER A 187 9.82 -9.77 3.11
CA SER A 187 8.88 -10.89 2.89
C SER A 187 8.83 -11.85 4.08
N GLU A 188 9.03 -13.16 3.86
CA GLU A 188 9.04 -14.20 4.91
C GLU A 188 10.20 -14.04 5.91
N ARG A 189 11.19 -13.25 5.60
CA ARG A 189 12.32 -12.95 6.50
C ARG A 189 12.00 -11.87 7.54
N GLY A 190 10.81 -11.26 7.48
CA GLY A 190 10.36 -10.25 8.43
C GLY A 190 10.74 -8.83 8.00
N CYS A 191 11.27 -8.04 8.93
CA CYS A 191 11.71 -6.67 8.62
C CYS A 191 12.97 -6.28 9.41
N MET A 192 13.64 -5.24 8.94
CA MET A 192 14.77 -4.60 9.60
C MET A 192 14.38 -3.18 10.03
N PHE A 193 14.71 -2.82 11.25
CA PHE A 193 14.53 -1.48 11.81
C PHE A 193 15.58 -1.24 12.91
N ASP A 194 16.20 -0.10 12.93
CA ASP A 194 17.21 0.31 13.91
C ASP A 194 18.30 -0.76 14.14
N ASN A 195 18.90 -1.25 13.05
CA ASN A 195 19.92 -2.32 13.05
C ASN A 195 19.44 -3.66 13.66
N LYS A 196 18.15 -3.83 13.90
CA LYS A 196 17.57 -5.07 14.42
C LYS A 196 16.68 -5.72 13.37
N ARG A 197 16.82 -7.05 13.27
CA ARG A 197 15.95 -7.87 12.46
C ARG A 197 14.82 -8.42 13.31
N TYR A 198 13.60 -8.23 12.84
CA TYR A 198 12.38 -8.77 13.41
C TYR A 198 11.88 -9.88 12.50
N ALA A 199 12.12 -11.12 12.89
CA ALA A 199 11.68 -12.28 12.10
C ALA A 199 10.18 -12.50 12.20
N VAL A 200 9.60 -13.22 11.22
CA VAL A 200 8.22 -13.71 11.28
C VAL A 200 8.22 -14.99 12.14
N ASP A 201 7.36 -15.05 13.16
CA ASP A 201 7.30 -16.18 14.09
C ASP A 201 6.81 -17.48 13.41
N ASN A 202 5.90 -17.35 12.44
CA ASN A 202 5.34 -18.50 11.71
C ASN A 202 5.30 -18.18 10.20
N THR A 203 5.93 -19.01 9.40
CA THR A 203 5.77 -18.98 7.95
C THR A 203 4.49 -19.73 7.57
N VAL A 204 3.61 -19.07 6.85
CA VAL A 204 2.39 -19.67 6.26
C VAL A 204 2.57 -19.81 4.76
N GLU A 205 1.91 -20.79 4.18
CA GLU A 205 1.84 -20.90 2.72
C GLU A 205 1.16 -19.65 2.15
N VAL A 206 1.90 -18.89 1.36
CA VAL A 206 1.38 -17.64 0.77
C VAL A 206 0.55 -18.01 -0.47
N ARG A 207 -0.73 -17.65 -0.46
CA ARG A 207 -1.65 -17.86 -1.59
C ARG A 207 -1.81 -16.61 -2.46
N ASP A 208 -1.72 -15.43 -1.85
CA ASP A 208 -1.81 -14.13 -2.53
C ASP A 208 -0.98 -13.10 -1.77
N LEU A 209 -0.14 -12.36 -2.49
CA LEU A 209 0.69 -11.28 -1.96
C LEU A 209 0.04 -9.90 -2.11
N SER A 210 -1.13 -9.83 -2.79
CA SER A 210 -1.80 -8.56 -3.04
C SER A 210 -2.21 -7.89 -1.73
N GLY A 211 -1.80 -6.64 -1.55
CA GLY A 211 -2.16 -5.85 -0.36
C GLY A 211 -1.41 -6.22 0.93
N ALA A 212 -0.42 -7.12 0.90
CA ALA A 212 0.37 -7.46 2.09
C ALA A 212 1.08 -6.23 2.67
N GLY A 213 1.63 -5.35 1.82
CA GLY A 213 2.23 -4.08 2.23
C GLY A 213 1.23 -3.14 2.90
N ASP A 214 0.02 -3.01 2.34
CA ASP A 214 -1.06 -2.18 2.88
C ASP A 214 -1.51 -2.69 4.26
N THR A 215 -1.68 -4.00 4.39
CA THR A 215 -2.05 -4.66 5.65
C THR A 215 -0.97 -4.47 6.70
N TRP A 216 0.30 -4.60 6.31
CA TRP A 216 1.43 -4.36 7.20
C TRP A 216 1.44 -2.90 7.68
N MET A 217 1.30 -1.94 6.78
CA MET A 217 1.27 -0.51 7.10
C MET A 217 0.11 -0.16 8.04
N ALA A 218 -1.10 -0.62 7.73
CA ALA A 218 -2.26 -0.41 8.58
C ALA A 218 -2.07 -1.00 9.99
N SER A 219 -1.52 -2.22 10.07
CA SER A 219 -1.27 -2.91 11.35
C SER A 219 -0.20 -2.21 12.18
N PHE A 220 0.87 -1.74 11.55
CA PHE A 220 1.95 -1.01 12.21
C PHE A 220 1.44 0.33 12.76
N ALA A 221 0.77 1.14 11.93
CA ALA A 221 0.21 2.42 12.36
C ALA A 221 -0.86 2.28 13.47
N PHE A 222 -1.62 1.17 13.47
CA PHE A 222 -2.60 0.88 14.52
C PHE A 222 -1.95 0.54 15.87
N LYS A 223 -0.77 -0.07 15.86
CA LYS A 223 -0.07 -0.53 17.08
C LYS A 223 0.84 0.53 17.68
N PHE A 224 1.19 1.53 16.93
CA PHE A 224 2.06 2.63 17.36
C PHE A 224 1.30 3.64 18.22
#